data_67b301500fa56b90e51973d8c917ef9f
#
_entry.id   67b301500fa56b90e51973d8c917ef9f
#
_cell.length_a   1.000
_cell.length_b   1.000
_cell.length_c   1.000
_cell.angle_alpha   90.00
_cell.angle_beta   90.00
_cell.angle_gamma   90.00
#
_symmetry.space_group_name_H-M   'P 1'
#
loop_
_entity.id
_entity.type
_entity.pdbx_description
1 polymer ?
#
loop_
_entity_poly.entity_id
_entity_poly.type
_entity_poly.pdbx_seq_one_letter_code
_entity_poly.pdbx_strand_id
1 'polypeptide(L)'
;MTFVIRPARPVDAPGILAADLDAGRTAPADAARFAASIGAAVADPARLVVVAEAQGDANAGGGVGVVGWAKTHHWDYDDGPALAGHYLGGVTVRPDFRRLGVATELTGARMAWIWERADRAWFVVNAQNAASLALHRKWGFLEVARGPGFHTVTFDGGEGVLLQAARPLS
;
A
#
# COMPACT_ATOMS: atom_id res chain seq x y z
N MET A 1 -16.50 -15.12 4.30
CA MET A 1 -15.47 -15.13 3.25
C MET A 1 -14.14 -14.88 3.92
N THR A 2 -13.20 -15.78 3.75
CA THR A 2 -11.86 -15.71 4.36
C THR A 2 -10.87 -15.23 3.30
N PHE A 3 -9.92 -14.41 3.69
CA PHE A 3 -8.79 -14.01 2.84
C PHE A 3 -7.47 -14.21 3.58
N VAL A 4 -6.40 -14.40 2.83
CA VAL A 4 -5.04 -14.56 3.35
C VAL A 4 -4.18 -13.42 2.85
N ILE A 5 -3.39 -12.83 3.75
CA ILE A 5 -2.38 -11.85 3.39
C ILE A 5 -1.04 -12.57 3.22
N ARG A 6 -0.38 -12.34 2.11
CA ARG A 6 0.94 -12.89 1.82
C ARG A 6 1.78 -11.95 0.95
N PRO A 7 3.10 -12.10 0.94
CA PRO A 7 3.94 -11.42 -0.04
C PRO A 7 3.52 -11.76 -1.47
N ALA A 8 3.56 -10.78 -2.34
CA ALA A 8 3.26 -10.96 -3.74
C ALA A 8 4.40 -11.72 -4.45
N ARG A 9 4.02 -12.54 -5.42
CA ARG A 9 4.91 -13.24 -6.35
C ARG A 9 4.73 -12.66 -7.74
N PRO A 10 5.68 -12.83 -8.67
CA PRO A 10 5.53 -12.33 -10.05
C PRO A 10 4.22 -12.78 -10.73
N VAL A 11 3.74 -13.98 -10.42
CA VAL A 11 2.48 -14.53 -10.95
C VAL A 11 1.24 -13.75 -10.49
N ASP A 12 1.33 -12.95 -9.43
CA ASP A 12 0.21 -12.16 -8.90
C ASP A 12 0.00 -10.84 -9.66
N ALA A 13 0.95 -10.42 -10.50
CA ALA A 13 0.89 -9.13 -11.19
C ALA A 13 -0.39 -8.91 -12.02
N PRO A 14 -0.93 -9.89 -12.77
CA PRO A 14 -2.21 -9.71 -13.45
C PRO A 14 -3.39 -9.51 -12.49
N GLY A 15 -3.41 -10.23 -11.37
CA GLY A 15 -4.44 -10.08 -10.32
C GLY A 15 -4.37 -8.73 -9.61
N ILE A 16 -3.17 -8.24 -9.34
CA ILE A 16 -2.93 -6.90 -8.78
C ILE A 16 -3.45 -5.82 -9.75
N LEU A 17 -3.11 -5.94 -11.05
CA LEU A 17 -3.61 -5.02 -12.06
C LEU A 17 -5.14 -5.05 -12.14
N ALA A 18 -5.76 -6.22 -12.15
CA ALA A 18 -7.20 -6.36 -12.19
C ALA A 18 -7.87 -5.68 -10.97
N ALA A 19 -7.32 -5.87 -9.77
CA ALA A 19 -7.83 -5.22 -8.56
C ALA A 19 -7.71 -3.70 -8.63
N ASP A 20 -6.65 -3.18 -9.23
CA ASP A 20 -6.40 -1.74 -9.37
C ASP A 20 -7.34 -1.09 -10.41
N LEU A 21 -7.57 -1.79 -11.53
CA LEU A 21 -8.55 -1.38 -12.55
C LEU A 21 -9.98 -1.38 -12.00
N ASP A 22 -10.38 -2.44 -11.30
CA ASP A 22 -11.71 -2.55 -10.67
C ASP A 22 -11.96 -1.46 -9.62
N ALA A 23 -10.92 -1.07 -8.91
CA ALA A 23 -10.98 0.00 -7.92
C ALA A 23 -10.91 1.41 -8.53
N GLY A 24 -10.71 1.53 -9.85
CA GLY A 24 -10.58 2.80 -10.55
C GLY A 24 -9.31 3.58 -10.19
N ARG A 25 -8.26 2.87 -9.74
CA ARG A 25 -6.98 3.50 -9.36
C ARG A 25 -6.04 3.67 -10.54
N THR A 26 -6.07 2.74 -11.47
CA THR A 26 -5.31 2.78 -12.72
C THR A 26 -6.28 2.86 -13.90
N ALA A 27 -6.02 3.77 -14.83
CA ALA A 27 -6.78 3.84 -16.07
C ALA A 27 -6.36 2.70 -17.03
N PRO A 28 -7.27 2.16 -17.86
CA PRO A 28 -6.92 1.11 -18.82
C PRO A 28 -5.74 1.46 -19.74
N ALA A 29 -5.59 2.72 -20.12
CA ALA A 29 -4.47 3.21 -20.93
C ALA A 29 -3.11 3.09 -20.23
N ASP A 30 -3.09 3.07 -18.90
CA ASP A 30 -1.88 2.97 -18.07
C ASP A 30 -1.54 1.53 -17.63
N ALA A 31 -2.35 0.56 -18.00
CA ALA A 31 -2.26 -0.83 -17.52
C ALA A 31 -0.87 -1.46 -17.74
N ALA A 32 -0.29 -1.28 -18.92
CA ALA A 32 1.03 -1.84 -19.23
C ALA A 32 2.15 -1.22 -18.38
N ARG A 33 2.12 0.10 -18.19
CA ARG A 33 3.06 0.82 -17.34
C ARG A 33 2.93 0.41 -15.88
N PHE A 34 1.71 0.28 -15.40
CA PHE A 34 1.42 -0.19 -14.06
C PHE A 34 1.93 -1.62 -13.83
N ALA A 35 1.64 -2.56 -14.75
CA ALA A 35 2.11 -3.93 -14.65
C ALA A 35 3.64 -4.03 -14.58
N ALA A 36 4.35 -3.24 -15.39
CA ALA A 36 5.82 -3.18 -15.35
C ALA A 36 6.33 -2.63 -14.00
N SER A 37 5.68 -1.59 -13.46
CA SER A 37 6.00 -1.00 -12.16
C SER A 37 5.79 -2.00 -11.01
N ILE A 38 4.72 -2.78 -11.04
CA ILE A 38 4.45 -3.82 -10.04
C ILE A 38 5.47 -4.94 -10.14
N GLY A 39 5.80 -5.40 -11.35
CA GLY A 39 6.83 -6.41 -11.55
C GLY A 39 8.18 -5.99 -10.96
N ALA A 40 8.58 -4.74 -11.20
CA ALA A 40 9.81 -4.17 -10.62
C ALA A 40 9.73 -4.09 -9.09
N ALA A 41 8.60 -3.68 -8.52
CA ALA A 41 8.43 -3.57 -7.07
C ALA A 41 8.45 -4.94 -6.38
N VAL A 42 7.86 -5.97 -6.99
CA VAL A 42 7.88 -7.35 -6.46
C VAL A 42 9.31 -7.92 -6.46
N ALA A 43 10.13 -7.55 -7.44
CA ALA A 43 11.50 -8.02 -7.54
C ALA A 43 12.50 -7.25 -6.66
N ASP A 44 12.11 -6.10 -6.12
CA ASP A 44 13.00 -5.22 -5.33
C ASP A 44 13.06 -5.67 -3.87
N PRO A 45 14.23 -6.13 -3.36
CA PRO A 45 14.36 -6.58 -1.97
C PRO A 45 14.23 -5.46 -0.94
N ALA A 46 14.36 -4.19 -1.35
CA ALA A 46 14.17 -3.03 -0.47
C ALA A 46 12.69 -2.67 -0.27
N ARG A 47 11.78 -3.37 -0.94
CA ARG A 47 10.33 -3.13 -0.90
C ARG A 47 9.57 -4.39 -0.54
N LEU A 48 8.36 -4.18 -0.06
CA LEU A 48 7.38 -5.24 0.11
C LEU A 48 6.16 -4.94 -0.76
N VAL A 49 5.72 -5.91 -1.52
CA VAL A 49 4.38 -5.93 -2.12
C VAL A 49 3.62 -7.07 -1.47
N VAL A 50 2.43 -6.80 -0.95
CA VAL A 50 1.55 -7.80 -0.32
C VAL A 50 0.22 -7.86 -1.05
N VAL A 51 -0.34 -9.05 -1.11
CA VAL A 51 -1.67 -9.30 -1.67
C VAL A 51 -2.60 -9.88 -0.62
N ALA A 52 -3.87 -9.53 -0.72
CA ALA A 52 -4.96 -10.23 -0.09
C ALA A 52 -5.59 -11.17 -1.12
N GLU A 53 -5.54 -12.46 -0.85
CA GLU A 53 -6.08 -13.51 -1.71
C GLU A 53 -7.33 -14.07 -1.06
N ALA A 54 -8.49 -13.93 -1.71
CA ALA A 54 -9.73 -14.52 -1.23
C ALA A 54 -9.69 -16.04 -1.42
N GLN A 55 -10.07 -16.75 -0.37
CA GLN A 55 -10.28 -18.21 -0.44
C GLN A 55 -11.74 -18.46 -0.80
N GLY A 56 -11.99 -18.95 -1.99
CA GLY A 56 -13.32 -19.42 -2.40
C GLY A 56 -13.61 -20.80 -1.81
N ASP A 57 -14.89 -21.09 -1.57
CA ASP A 57 -15.32 -22.45 -1.36
C ASP A 57 -15.02 -23.27 -2.61
N ALA A 58 -14.21 -24.31 -2.46
CA ALA A 58 -13.82 -25.20 -3.55
C ALA A 58 -15.02 -25.81 -4.30
N ASN A 59 -16.20 -25.75 -3.69
CA ASN A 59 -17.46 -26.29 -4.24
C ASN A 59 -18.32 -25.27 -5.04
N ALA A 60 -17.93 -23.98 -5.06
CA ALA A 60 -18.76 -22.93 -5.67
C ALA A 60 -18.27 -22.43 -7.03
N GLY A 61 -17.22 -23.02 -7.62
CA GLY A 61 -16.68 -22.59 -8.92
C GLY A 61 -16.13 -21.15 -8.97
N GLY A 62 -16.04 -20.51 -7.79
CA GLY A 62 -15.54 -19.13 -7.67
C GLY A 62 -14.03 -19.12 -7.69
N GLY A 63 -13.44 -18.61 -8.78
CA GLY A 63 -12.01 -18.38 -8.89
C GLY A 63 -11.51 -17.50 -7.75
N VAL A 64 -10.63 -18.05 -6.95
CA VAL A 64 -9.89 -17.32 -5.93
C VAL A 64 -8.94 -16.37 -6.61
N GLY A 65 -8.88 -15.13 -6.18
CA GLY A 65 -8.04 -14.13 -6.82
C GLY A 65 -7.61 -13.03 -5.86
N VAL A 66 -6.72 -12.18 -6.33
CA VAL A 66 -6.29 -11.00 -5.61
C VAL A 66 -7.47 -10.04 -5.45
N VAL A 67 -7.86 -9.78 -4.20
CA VAL A 67 -8.96 -8.88 -3.84
C VAL A 67 -8.48 -7.55 -3.29
N GLY A 68 -7.21 -7.47 -2.98
CA GLY A 68 -6.55 -6.25 -2.57
C GLY A 68 -5.04 -6.41 -2.58
N TRP A 69 -4.34 -5.30 -2.60
CA TRP A 69 -2.88 -5.27 -2.57
C TRP A 69 -2.36 -3.99 -1.96
N ALA A 70 -1.12 -4.02 -1.52
CA ALA A 70 -0.44 -2.84 -1.00
C ALA A 70 1.06 -2.99 -1.15
N LYS A 71 1.79 -1.87 -1.07
CA LYS A 71 3.25 -1.87 -1.20
C LYS A 71 3.91 -0.94 -0.20
N THR A 72 5.21 -1.10 -0.05
CA THR A 72 6.11 -0.13 0.57
C THR A 72 6.98 0.53 -0.50
N HIS A 73 7.55 1.67 -0.16
CA HIS A 73 8.64 2.31 -0.88
C HIS A 73 9.85 2.43 0.04
N HIS A 74 11.03 2.51 -0.54
CA HIS A 74 12.25 2.86 0.17
C HIS A 74 12.91 4.03 -0.54
N TRP A 75 13.18 5.09 0.21
CA TRP A 75 13.96 6.23 -0.24
C TRP A 75 15.29 6.22 0.51
N ASP A 76 16.39 6.32 -0.21
CA ASP A 76 17.77 6.30 0.32
C ASP A 76 18.36 7.71 0.50
N TYR A 77 17.53 8.74 0.35
CA TYR A 77 17.89 10.14 0.51
C TYR A 77 16.80 10.92 1.24
N ASP A 78 17.21 12.04 1.86
CA ASP A 78 16.29 12.97 2.50
C ASP A 78 15.75 14.00 1.47
N ASP A 79 14.47 14.36 1.62
CA ASP A 79 13.82 15.45 0.89
C ASP A 79 13.14 16.38 1.91
N GLY A 80 13.88 17.38 2.39
CA GLY A 80 13.41 18.29 3.43
C GLY A 80 13.01 17.51 4.70
N PRO A 81 11.74 17.62 5.15
CA PRO A 81 11.26 16.91 6.33
C PRO A 81 11.02 15.41 6.09
N ALA A 82 10.96 14.98 4.82
CA ALA A 82 10.78 13.58 4.43
C ALA A 82 12.14 12.87 4.41
N LEU A 83 12.47 12.20 5.49
CA LEU A 83 13.79 11.57 5.63
C LEU A 83 13.86 10.25 4.86
N ALA A 84 15.09 9.81 4.58
CA ALA A 84 15.35 8.48 4.04
C ALA A 84 14.72 7.39 4.92
N GLY A 85 14.27 6.31 4.31
CA GLY A 85 13.67 5.19 5.04
C GLY A 85 12.52 4.50 4.30
N HIS A 86 11.77 3.72 5.07
CA HIS A 86 10.64 2.95 4.56
C HIS A 86 9.33 3.74 4.67
N TYR A 87 8.62 3.79 3.55
CA TYR A 87 7.35 4.48 3.39
C TYR A 87 6.24 3.50 3.05
N LEU A 88 5.07 3.67 3.63
CA LEU A 88 3.88 2.99 3.15
C LEU A 88 3.47 3.60 1.80
N GLY A 89 3.32 2.75 0.80
CA GLY A 89 2.74 3.12 -0.48
C GLY A 89 1.22 2.99 -0.48
N GLY A 90 0.63 3.03 -1.68
CA GLY A 90 -0.80 2.86 -1.85
C GLY A 90 -1.32 1.51 -1.34
N VAL A 91 -2.59 1.51 -0.96
CA VAL A 91 -3.37 0.33 -0.67
C VAL A 91 -4.63 0.35 -1.52
N THR A 92 -4.90 -0.73 -2.21
CA THR A 92 -6.08 -0.89 -3.07
C THR A 92 -6.85 -2.13 -2.65
N VAL A 93 -8.17 -2.00 -2.52
CA VAL A 93 -9.09 -3.10 -2.26
C VAL A 93 -10.21 -3.01 -3.28
N ARG A 94 -10.53 -4.15 -3.92
CA ARG A 94 -11.65 -4.24 -4.88
C ARG A 94 -12.95 -3.80 -4.20
N PRO A 95 -13.83 -3.09 -4.91
CA PRO A 95 -15.06 -2.51 -4.33
C PRO A 95 -15.87 -3.50 -3.48
N ASP A 96 -16.07 -4.72 -3.99
CA ASP A 96 -16.88 -5.74 -3.34
C ASP A 96 -16.27 -6.32 -2.05
N PHE A 97 -14.98 -6.04 -1.81
CA PHE A 97 -14.23 -6.51 -0.64
C PHE A 97 -13.89 -5.40 0.36
N ARG A 98 -14.42 -4.21 0.14
CA ARG A 98 -14.25 -3.09 1.08
C ARG A 98 -15.04 -3.32 2.35
N ARG A 99 -14.61 -2.66 3.43
CA ARG A 99 -15.24 -2.74 4.77
C ARG A 99 -15.19 -4.12 5.43
N LEU A 100 -14.38 -5.04 4.88
CA LEU A 100 -14.15 -6.38 5.43
C LEU A 100 -12.81 -6.51 6.18
N GLY A 101 -12.13 -5.38 6.45
CA GLY A 101 -10.84 -5.38 7.15
C GLY A 101 -9.62 -5.60 6.26
N VAL A 102 -9.77 -5.85 4.96
CA VAL A 102 -8.66 -6.15 4.03
C VAL A 102 -7.56 -5.08 4.06
N ALA A 103 -7.91 -3.81 3.99
CA ALA A 103 -6.93 -2.71 4.04
C ALA A 103 -6.17 -2.66 5.37
N THR A 104 -6.83 -2.99 6.48
CA THR A 104 -6.22 -3.06 7.82
C THR A 104 -5.17 -4.18 7.87
N GLU A 105 -5.51 -5.37 7.41
CA GLU A 105 -4.60 -6.51 7.39
C GLU A 105 -3.40 -6.28 6.43
N LEU A 106 -3.64 -5.73 5.24
CA LEU A 106 -2.57 -5.35 4.31
C LEU A 106 -1.62 -4.31 4.93
N THR A 107 -2.15 -3.35 5.67
CA THR A 107 -1.33 -2.34 6.36
C THR A 107 -0.56 -2.96 7.51
N GLY A 108 -1.18 -3.82 8.31
CA GLY A 108 -0.52 -4.55 9.39
C GLY A 108 0.68 -5.37 8.91
N ALA A 109 0.52 -6.09 7.79
CA ALA A 109 1.62 -6.86 7.19
C ALA A 109 2.79 -5.97 6.76
N ARG A 110 2.53 -4.81 6.17
CA ARG A 110 3.58 -3.85 5.80
C ARG A 110 4.28 -3.27 7.02
N MET A 111 3.52 -2.92 8.06
CA MET A 111 4.08 -2.39 9.30
C MET A 111 4.98 -3.42 9.99
N ALA A 112 4.53 -4.68 10.09
CA ALA A 112 5.34 -5.76 10.66
C ALA A 112 6.67 -5.92 9.90
N TRP A 113 6.63 -5.91 8.56
CA TRP A 113 7.81 -6.00 7.73
C TRP A 113 8.78 -4.81 7.92
N ILE A 114 8.25 -3.59 8.05
CA ILE A 114 9.07 -2.39 8.30
C ILE A 114 9.72 -2.48 9.68
N TRP A 115 8.96 -2.91 10.72
CA TRP A 115 9.47 -3.00 12.10
C TRP A 115 10.59 -4.03 12.28
N GLU A 116 10.74 -4.98 11.38
CA GLU A 116 11.91 -5.86 11.35
C GLU A 116 13.18 -5.17 10.82
N ARG A 117 13.06 -4.00 10.17
CA ARG A 117 14.13 -3.34 9.42
C ARG A 117 14.46 -1.93 9.89
N ALA A 118 13.51 -1.26 10.52
CA ALA A 118 13.62 0.14 10.90
C ALA A 118 12.79 0.46 12.15
N ASP A 119 13.20 1.51 12.86
CA ASP A 119 12.48 2.01 14.04
C ASP A 119 11.47 3.10 13.69
N ARG A 120 11.38 3.47 12.42
CA ARG A 120 10.45 4.48 11.91
C ARG A 120 9.80 4.01 10.61
N ALA A 121 8.52 4.29 10.48
CA ALA A 121 7.76 4.14 9.25
C ALA A 121 7.19 5.50 8.84
N TRP A 122 7.18 5.74 7.54
CA TRP A 122 6.72 6.99 6.96
C TRP A 122 5.50 6.75 6.09
N PHE A 123 4.69 7.79 5.94
CA PHE A 123 3.53 7.77 5.07
C PHE A 123 3.25 9.16 4.50
N VAL A 124 2.97 9.22 3.21
CA VAL A 124 2.59 10.45 2.51
C VAL A 124 1.21 10.25 1.91
N VAL A 125 0.31 11.17 2.16
CA VAL A 125 -1.08 11.07 1.72
C VAL A 125 -1.64 12.45 1.36
N ASN A 126 -2.61 12.49 0.42
CA ASN A 126 -3.38 13.70 0.17
C ASN A 126 -4.14 14.10 1.44
N ALA A 127 -4.05 15.37 1.84
CA ALA A 127 -4.71 15.90 3.04
C ALA A 127 -6.23 15.69 3.04
N GLN A 128 -6.85 15.55 1.88
CA GLN A 128 -8.29 15.31 1.71
C GLN A 128 -8.67 13.82 1.82
N ASN A 129 -7.71 12.90 1.85
CA ASN A 129 -7.98 11.46 1.94
C ASN A 129 -8.25 11.03 3.40
N ALA A 130 -9.42 11.41 3.91
CA ALA A 130 -9.82 11.14 5.29
C ALA A 130 -9.84 9.64 5.62
N ALA A 131 -10.24 8.78 4.68
CA ALA A 131 -10.28 7.34 4.88
C ALA A 131 -8.89 6.75 5.11
N SER A 132 -7.90 7.18 4.33
CA SER A 132 -6.52 6.74 4.48
C SER A 132 -5.89 7.26 5.77
N LEU A 133 -6.12 8.54 6.10
CA LEU A 133 -5.67 9.12 7.37
C LEU A 133 -6.25 8.36 8.57
N ALA A 134 -7.55 8.05 8.56
CA ALA A 134 -8.20 7.29 9.62
C ALA A 134 -7.64 5.86 9.75
N LEU A 135 -7.39 5.18 8.63
CA LEU A 135 -6.78 3.86 8.61
C LEU A 135 -5.41 3.86 9.30
N HIS A 136 -4.53 4.80 8.92
CA HIS A 136 -3.14 4.80 9.37
C HIS A 136 -2.96 5.29 10.81
N ARG A 137 -3.92 6.02 11.37
CA ARG A 137 -3.93 6.38 12.82
C ARG A 137 -3.86 5.17 13.74
N LYS A 138 -4.36 4.02 13.31
CA LYS A 138 -4.31 2.78 14.09
C LYS A 138 -2.88 2.32 14.42
N TRP A 139 -1.90 2.74 13.65
CA TRP A 139 -0.48 2.41 13.84
C TRP A 139 0.34 3.55 14.43
N GLY A 140 -0.30 4.57 14.98
CA GLY A 140 0.39 5.66 15.67
C GLY A 140 1.06 6.67 14.75
N PHE A 141 0.64 6.78 13.50
CA PHE A 141 1.14 7.81 12.59
C PHE A 141 0.73 9.20 13.06
N LEU A 142 1.72 10.08 13.22
CA LEU A 142 1.57 11.48 13.58
C LEU A 142 2.03 12.36 12.43
N GLU A 143 1.35 13.48 12.23
CA GLU A 143 1.71 14.47 11.21
C GLU A 143 3.05 15.13 11.56
N VAL A 144 3.93 15.21 10.56
CA VAL A 144 5.25 15.84 10.64
C VAL A 144 5.29 17.15 9.84
N ALA A 145 4.72 17.14 8.63
CA ALA A 145 4.75 18.29 7.73
C ALA A 145 3.59 18.24 6.72
N ARG A 146 3.35 19.37 6.09
CA ARG A 146 2.43 19.52 4.95
C ARG A 146 3.16 20.20 3.80
N GLY A 147 2.79 19.89 2.58
CA GLY A 147 3.38 20.49 1.40
C GLY A 147 2.82 19.95 0.10
N PRO A 148 3.24 20.53 -1.04
CA PRO A 148 2.75 20.15 -2.37
C PRO A 148 3.30 18.79 -2.84
N GLY A 149 4.35 18.28 -2.22
CA GLY A 149 4.96 17.01 -2.54
C GLY A 149 6.06 16.62 -1.55
N PHE A 150 6.41 15.34 -1.53
CA PHE A 150 7.49 14.77 -0.74
C PHE A 150 8.15 13.65 -1.56
N HIS A 151 9.49 13.68 -1.66
CA HIS A 151 10.23 12.86 -2.61
C HIS A 151 9.65 13.03 -4.04
N THR A 152 9.28 11.95 -4.71
CA THR A 152 8.68 12.01 -6.05
C THR A 152 7.14 11.99 -6.03
N VAL A 153 6.53 12.02 -4.85
CA VAL A 153 5.06 12.00 -4.70
C VAL A 153 4.54 13.43 -4.69
N THR A 154 3.65 13.72 -5.63
CA THR A 154 2.99 15.03 -5.76
C THR A 154 1.48 14.88 -5.63
N PHE A 155 0.81 16.00 -5.33
CA PHE A 155 -0.63 16.06 -5.10
C PHE A 155 -1.23 17.11 -6.02
N ASP A 156 -1.88 16.70 -7.11
CA ASP A 156 -2.47 17.58 -8.10
C ASP A 156 -3.52 18.49 -7.45
N GLY A 157 -3.25 19.80 -7.49
CA GLY A 157 -4.13 20.83 -6.98
C GLY A 157 -4.38 20.77 -5.47
N GLY A 158 -3.60 19.98 -4.72
CA GLY A 158 -3.82 19.72 -3.32
C GLY A 158 -2.58 19.86 -2.45
N GLU A 159 -2.75 19.54 -1.20
CA GLU A 159 -1.72 19.49 -0.17
C GLU A 159 -1.53 18.06 0.27
N GLY A 160 -0.29 17.63 0.39
CA GLY A 160 0.10 16.36 0.99
C GLY A 160 0.40 16.50 2.48
N VAL A 161 0.19 15.43 3.21
CA VAL A 161 0.57 15.29 4.61
C VAL A 161 1.66 14.23 4.70
N LEU A 162 2.76 14.58 5.34
CA LEU A 162 3.82 13.65 5.73
C LEU A 162 3.57 13.20 7.17
N LEU A 163 3.49 11.90 7.38
CA LEU A 163 3.29 11.30 8.69
C LEU A 163 4.42 10.33 9.01
N GLN A 164 4.68 10.17 10.30
CA GLN A 164 5.67 9.23 10.84
C GLN A 164 5.06 8.43 11.98
N ALA A 165 5.41 7.16 12.04
CA ALA A 165 5.18 6.29 13.19
C ALA A 165 6.52 5.78 13.73
N ALA A 166 6.65 5.71 15.06
CA ALA A 166 7.76 5.05 15.72
C ALA A 166 7.41 3.59 16.02
N ARG A 167 8.41 2.71 15.95
CA ARG A 167 8.27 1.32 16.37
C ARG A 167 7.81 1.26 17.83
N PRO A 168 6.74 0.51 18.13
CA PRO A 168 6.31 0.34 19.53
C PRO A 168 7.42 -0.26 20.38
N LEU A 169 7.56 0.26 21.60
CA LEU A 169 8.42 -0.36 22.61
C LEU A 169 7.82 -1.69 23.00
N SER A 170 8.61 -2.75 22.99
CA SER A 170 8.24 -4.10 23.45
C SER A 170 8.15 -4.17 24.96
#